data_f06196dee6d2aac2f81615646aa5f4de
#
_entry.id   f06196dee6d2aac2f81615646aa5f4de
#
_cell.length_a   1.000
_cell.length_b   1.000
_cell.length_c   1.000
_cell.angle_alpha   90.00
_cell.angle_beta   90.00
_cell.angle_gamma   90.00
#
_symmetry.space_group_name_H-M   'P 1'
#
loop_
_entity.id
_entity.type
_entity.pdbx_description
1 polymer ?
#
loop_
_entity_poly.entity_id
_entity_poly.type
_entity_poly.pdbx_seq_one_letter_code
_entity_poly.pdbx_strand_id
1 'polypeptide(L)'
;DVEHFWETGVLNPDSNVQFGEGGAGTFSDGKLNTLVKDKNGRNRFVLETFVKFGAAEDILYVQKPHIGTDILIKVVRKMREEILRLGGKFSFHSQVTDLLVEQHCLQVNGTEEILAGVAVFAIGHSARDTFEMLNRHQLPMRAKSFAVGVRVEHPQELIDQSQYGRSRGKELPAAAYKLTENL
;
A
#
# COMPACT_ATOMS: atom_id res chain seq x y z
N ASP A 1 2.93 3.24 18.00
CA ASP A 1 2.07 4.33 17.49
C ASP A 1 0.72 3.79 17.00
N VAL A 2 0.68 2.69 16.24
CA VAL A 2 -0.59 2.11 15.71
C VAL A 2 -1.48 1.59 16.83
N GLU A 3 -0.94 0.80 17.76
CA GLU A 3 -1.69 0.29 18.92
C GLU A 3 -2.18 1.44 19.80
N HIS A 4 -1.32 2.42 20.06
CA HIS A 4 -1.69 3.61 20.81
C HIS A 4 -2.85 4.38 20.18
N PHE A 5 -2.85 4.52 18.84
CA PHE A 5 -3.98 5.13 18.12
C PHE A 5 -5.28 4.34 18.31
N TRP A 6 -5.23 3.02 18.23
CA TRP A 6 -6.42 2.20 18.40
C TRP A 6 -6.99 2.22 19.83
N GLU A 7 -6.12 2.37 20.82
CA GLU A 7 -6.52 2.46 22.23
C GLU A 7 -7.04 3.86 22.62
N THR A 8 -6.44 4.91 22.08
CA THR A 8 -6.66 6.28 22.56
C THR A 8 -7.37 7.19 21.54
N GLY A 9 -7.39 6.83 20.26
CA GLY A 9 -7.85 7.69 19.17
C GLY A 9 -6.86 8.82 18.80
N VAL A 10 -5.69 8.89 19.42
CA VAL A 10 -4.67 9.91 19.15
C VAL A 10 -3.77 9.48 17.99
N LEU A 11 -3.97 10.12 16.84
CA LEU A 11 -3.18 9.83 15.63
C LEU A 11 -1.80 10.51 15.70
N ASN A 12 -0.74 9.72 15.50
CA ASN A 12 0.57 10.26 15.13
C ASN A 12 0.61 10.45 13.60
N PRO A 13 0.72 11.69 13.08
CA PRO A 13 0.71 11.95 11.64
C PRO A 13 1.91 11.36 10.91
N ASP A 14 3.04 11.16 11.60
CA ASP A 14 4.29 10.69 11.00
C ASP A 14 4.49 9.17 11.13
N SER A 15 3.69 8.49 11.96
CA SER A 15 3.79 7.05 12.21
C SER A 15 2.44 6.43 12.51
N ASN A 16 1.83 5.80 11.51
CA ASN A 16 0.52 5.18 11.61
C ASN A 16 0.34 4.08 10.55
N VAL A 17 -0.87 3.53 10.40
CA VAL A 17 -1.18 2.45 9.44
C VAL A 17 -0.96 2.80 7.96
N GLN A 18 -0.73 4.05 7.61
CA GLN A 18 -0.52 4.50 6.23
C GLN A 18 0.96 4.44 5.81
N PHE A 19 1.87 4.33 6.77
CA PHE A 19 3.31 4.38 6.58
C PHE A 19 3.98 3.09 7.04
N GLY A 20 5.23 2.93 6.63
CA GLY A 20 6.09 1.83 7.02
C GLY A 20 6.18 0.73 5.96
N GLU A 21 6.96 -0.28 6.27
CA GLU A 21 7.26 -1.40 5.40
C GLU A 21 5.98 -2.21 5.12
N GLY A 22 5.62 -2.34 3.83
CA GLY A 22 4.39 -2.96 3.39
C GLY A 22 3.15 -2.04 3.39
N GLY A 23 3.26 -0.82 3.92
CA GLY A 23 2.21 0.19 3.90
C GLY A 23 0.90 -0.28 4.51
N ALA A 24 -0.22 0.37 4.15
CA ALA A 24 -1.54 0.03 4.63
C ALA A 24 -1.99 -1.41 4.30
N GLY A 25 -1.37 -2.08 3.34
CA GLY A 25 -1.64 -3.48 2.99
C GLY A 25 -1.38 -4.45 4.14
N THR A 26 -0.42 -4.16 5.01
CA THR A 26 -0.12 -4.99 6.19
C THR A 26 -1.11 -4.82 7.35
N PHE A 27 -2.04 -3.87 7.24
CA PHE A 27 -3.13 -3.61 8.19
C PHE A 27 -4.52 -3.86 7.58
N SER A 28 -4.58 -4.45 6.39
CA SER A 28 -5.82 -4.77 5.67
C SER A 28 -5.70 -6.17 5.06
N ASP A 29 -6.65 -6.58 4.22
CA ASP A 29 -6.67 -7.91 3.61
C ASP A 29 -5.52 -8.17 2.62
N GLY A 30 -4.62 -7.20 2.38
CA GLY A 30 -3.56 -7.33 1.38
C GLY A 30 -4.11 -7.47 -0.05
N LYS A 31 -5.15 -6.69 -0.38
CA LYS A 31 -5.78 -6.70 -1.70
C LYS A 31 -4.80 -6.19 -2.76
N LEU A 32 -4.68 -6.94 -3.85
CA LEU A 32 -3.78 -6.64 -4.97
C LEU A 32 -4.53 -6.13 -6.21
N ASN A 33 -5.71 -5.53 -6.01
CA ASN A 33 -6.54 -5.04 -7.10
C ASN A 33 -5.91 -3.81 -7.76
N THR A 34 -5.82 -3.84 -9.09
CA THR A 34 -5.37 -2.70 -9.89
C THR A 34 -6.24 -2.56 -11.14
N LEU A 35 -6.45 -1.32 -11.58
CA LEU A 35 -7.08 -1.01 -12.85
C LEU A 35 -6.07 -0.82 -13.99
N VAL A 36 -4.78 -0.94 -13.69
CA VAL A 36 -3.70 -0.79 -14.67
C VAL A 36 -3.68 -2.01 -15.59
N LYS A 37 -3.75 -1.76 -16.91
CA LYS A 37 -3.57 -2.83 -17.91
C LYS A 37 -2.09 -3.20 -18.00
N ASP A 38 -1.80 -4.48 -17.80
CA ASP A 38 -0.43 -5.00 -17.77
C ASP A 38 0.12 -5.28 -19.17
N LYS A 39 0.34 -4.21 -19.93
CA LYS A 39 0.85 -4.32 -21.31
C LYS A 39 2.27 -4.89 -21.41
N ASN A 40 3.07 -4.77 -20.36
CA ASN A 40 4.49 -5.10 -20.34
C ASN A 40 4.84 -6.23 -19.36
N GLY A 41 3.87 -6.93 -18.80
CA GLY A 41 4.08 -7.99 -17.82
C GLY A 41 4.61 -7.55 -16.44
N ARG A 42 4.58 -6.24 -16.14
CA ARG A 42 5.12 -5.73 -14.88
C ARG A 42 4.28 -6.12 -13.66
N ASN A 43 2.96 -6.10 -13.79
CA ASN A 43 2.09 -6.59 -12.71
C ASN A 43 2.31 -8.07 -12.47
N ARG A 44 2.44 -8.85 -13.55
CA ARG A 44 2.74 -10.28 -13.47
C ARG A 44 4.07 -10.52 -12.74
N PHE A 45 5.12 -9.78 -13.10
CA PHE A 45 6.42 -9.86 -12.43
C PHE A 45 6.33 -9.58 -10.93
N VAL A 46 5.53 -8.57 -10.51
CA VAL A 46 5.32 -8.25 -9.10
C VAL A 46 4.62 -9.41 -8.37
N LEU A 47 3.56 -9.98 -8.95
CA LEU A 47 2.85 -11.11 -8.36
C LEU A 47 3.75 -12.35 -8.24
N GLU A 48 4.52 -12.68 -9.27
CA GLU A 48 5.51 -13.77 -9.25
C GLU A 48 6.59 -13.54 -8.19
N THR A 49 7.00 -12.28 -7.99
CA THR A 49 7.92 -11.93 -6.92
C THR A 49 7.28 -12.20 -5.55
N PHE A 50 6.03 -11.83 -5.32
CA PHE A 50 5.34 -12.15 -4.06
C PHE A 50 5.23 -13.66 -3.82
N VAL A 51 4.91 -14.44 -4.85
CA VAL A 51 4.90 -15.91 -4.78
C VAL A 51 6.28 -16.45 -4.41
N LYS A 52 7.33 -15.98 -5.06
CA LYS A 52 8.73 -16.33 -4.75
C LYS A 52 9.06 -16.13 -3.26
N PHE A 53 8.48 -15.09 -2.64
CA PHE A 53 8.71 -14.78 -1.22
C PHE A 53 7.66 -15.35 -0.27
N GLY A 54 6.71 -16.15 -0.76
CA GLY A 54 5.83 -16.98 0.05
C GLY A 54 4.35 -16.64 0.02
N ALA A 55 3.91 -15.80 -0.91
CA ALA A 55 2.49 -15.69 -1.22
C ALA A 55 1.98 -16.96 -1.91
N ALA A 56 0.68 -17.23 -1.80
CA ALA A 56 0.06 -18.36 -2.48
C ALA A 56 0.07 -18.17 -4.00
N GLU A 57 0.22 -19.26 -4.76
CA GLU A 57 0.28 -19.20 -6.22
C GLU A 57 -1.05 -18.76 -6.87
N ASP A 58 -2.16 -18.88 -6.16
CA ASP A 58 -3.48 -18.51 -6.66
C ASP A 58 -3.59 -17.01 -7.00
N ILE A 59 -2.78 -16.15 -6.38
CA ILE A 59 -2.74 -14.71 -6.74
C ILE A 59 -2.36 -14.46 -8.19
N LEU A 60 -1.78 -15.45 -8.88
CA LEU A 60 -1.38 -15.32 -10.28
C LEU A 60 -2.54 -15.46 -11.27
N TYR A 61 -3.66 -16.05 -10.86
CA TYR A 61 -4.80 -16.36 -11.75
C TYR A 61 -6.16 -15.98 -11.19
N VAL A 62 -6.29 -15.71 -9.91
CA VAL A 62 -7.55 -15.26 -9.31
C VAL A 62 -7.87 -13.83 -9.74
N GLN A 63 -9.11 -13.55 -10.10
CA GLN A 63 -9.53 -12.26 -10.64
C GLN A 63 -9.38 -11.08 -9.65
N LYS A 64 -9.51 -11.33 -8.36
CA LYS A 64 -9.37 -10.33 -7.28
C LYS A 64 -8.42 -10.87 -6.22
N PRO A 65 -7.11 -10.92 -6.53
CA PRO A 65 -6.16 -11.54 -5.62
C PRO A 65 -5.98 -10.74 -4.33
N HIS A 66 -5.79 -11.45 -3.25
CA HIS A 66 -5.39 -10.90 -1.96
C HIS A 66 -4.41 -11.86 -1.29
N ILE A 67 -3.46 -11.32 -0.55
CA ILE A 67 -2.44 -12.16 0.11
C ILE A 67 -2.86 -12.52 1.53
N GLY A 68 -3.65 -11.68 2.17
CA GLY A 68 -3.90 -11.75 3.61
C GLY A 68 -2.79 -11.09 4.43
N THR A 69 -3.16 -10.46 5.53
CA THR A 69 -2.26 -9.65 6.35
C THR A 69 -1.09 -10.47 6.90
N ASP A 70 -1.34 -11.65 7.46
CA ASP A 70 -0.33 -12.49 8.09
C ASP A 70 0.74 -13.00 7.12
N ILE A 71 0.32 -13.29 5.89
CA ILE A 71 1.23 -13.75 4.83
C ILE A 71 1.99 -12.56 4.28
N LEU A 72 1.35 -11.43 4.05
CA LEU A 72 1.98 -10.23 3.49
C LEU A 72 3.12 -9.73 4.37
N ILE A 73 2.96 -9.72 5.69
CA ILE A 73 4.03 -9.36 6.63
C ILE A 73 5.26 -10.26 6.44
N LYS A 74 5.04 -11.56 6.26
CA LYS A 74 6.13 -12.53 6.03
C LYS A 74 6.81 -12.33 4.68
N VAL A 75 6.03 -12.08 3.64
CA VAL A 75 6.54 -11.80 2.28
C VAL A 75 7.42 -10.56 2.29
N VAL A 76 6.93 -9.45 2.85
CA VAL A 76 7.67 -8.18 2.93
C VAL A 76 8.97 -8.35 3.71
N ARG A 77 8.95 -9.06 4.85
CA ARG A 77 10.15 -9.36 5.62
C ARG A 77 11.18 -10.14 4.81
N LYS A 78 10.77 -11.21 4.12
CA LYS A 78 11.68 -12.00 3.28
C LYS A 78 12.25 -11.19 2.12
N MET A 79 11.46 -10.31 1.53
CA MET A 79 11.96 -9.39 0.48
C MET A 79 13.03 -8.45 1.03
N ARG A 80 12.84 -7.88 2.22
CA ARG A 80 13.87 -7.08 2.90
C ARG A 80 15.13 -7.88 3.18
N GLU A 81 15.00 -9.08 3.72
CA GLU A 81 16.14 -9.98 4.00
C GLU A 81 16.94 -10.28 2.73
N GLU A 82 16.25 -10.49 1.61
CA GLU A 82 16.90 -10.73 0.31
C GLU A 82 17.64 -9.49 -0.19
N ILE A 83 17.06 -8.29 -0.05
CA ILE A 83 17.73 -7.03 -0.41
C ILE A 83 19.00 -6.85 0.42
N LEU A 84 18.93 -7.10 1.74
CA LEU A 84 20.11 -7.05 2.62
C LEU A 84 21.16 -8.08 2.22
N ARG A 85 20.75 -9.31 1.90
CA ARG A 85 21.65 -10.38 1.43
C ARG A 85 22.38 -10.00 0.13
N LEU A 86 21.71 -9.23 -0.74
CA LEU A 86 22.27 -8.72 -1.99
C LEU A 86 23.15 -7.46 -1.82
N GLY A 87 23.37 -7.00 -0.59
CA GLY A 87 24.18 -5.82 -0.28
C GLY A 87 23.42 -4.50 -0.25
N GLY A 88 22.08 -4.54 -0.39
CA GLY A 88 21.23 -3.36 -0.20
C GLY A 88 21.20 -2.91 1.28
N LYS A 89 20.71 -1.72 1.53
CA LYS A 89 20.58 -1.13 2.87
C LYS A 89 19.16 -0.69 3.12
N PHE A 90 18.74 -0.75 4.38
CA PHE A 90 17.50 -0.17 4.89
C PHE A 90 17.83 0.79 6.02
N SER A 91 17.21 1.95 5.99
CA SER A 91 17.31 2.94 7.08
C SER A 91 15.88 3.20 7.57
N PHE A 92 15.59 2.75 8.79
CA PHE A 92 14.34 3.07 9.48
C PHE A 92 14.51 4.38 10.28
N HIS A 93 13.39 5.00 10.65
CA HIS A 93 13.38 6.31 11.33
C HIS A 93 14.14 7.39 10.53
N SER A 94 14.05 7.31 9.20
CA SER A 94 14.80 8.13 8.26
C SER A 94 13.83 8.86 7.34
N GLN A 95 13.36 10.03 7.76
CA GLN A 95 12.47 10.87 6.99
C GLN A 95 13.27 11.72 6.01
N VAL A 96 12.95 11.64 4.73
CA VAL A 96 13.50 12.56 3.72
C VAL A 96 12.83 13.92 3.90
N THR A 97 13.61 14.90 4.32
CA THR A 97 13.13 16.25 4.68
C THR A 97 13.38 17.29 3.59
N ASP A 98 14.38 17.07 2.73
CA ASP A 98 14.64 17.97 1.61
C ASP A 98 15.43 17.29 0.47
N LEU A 99 15.48 17.98 -0.68
CA LEU A 99 16.27 17.65 -1.86
C LEU A 99 17.37 18.69 -2.07
N LEU A 100 18.62 18.27 -2.00
CA LEU A 100 19.76 19.09 -2.32
C LEU A 100 20.18 18.79 -3.76
N VAL A 101 19.44 19.37 -4.71
CA VAL A 101 19.50 19.01 -6.14
C VAL A 101 20.89 19.22 -6.72
N GLU A 102 21.53 20.35 -6.43
CA GLU A 102 22.87 20.69 -6.93
C GLU A 102 23.96 19.76 -6.40
N GLN A 103 23.78 19.24 -5.17
CA GLN A 103 24.69 18.33 -4.51
C GLN A 103 24.38 16.85 -4.83
N HIS A 104 23.31 16.56 -5.56
CA HIS A 104 22.79 15.20 -5.78
C HIS A 104 22.56 14.43 -4.48
N CYS A 105 22.06 15.12 -3.44
CA CYS A 105 21.81 14.57 -2.12
C CYS A 105 20.34 14.61 -1.73
N LEU A 106 19.94 13.65 -0.89
CA LEU A 106 18.73 13.71 -0.09
C LEU A 106 19.09 14.16 1.31
N GLN A 107 18.38 15.14 1.85
CA GLN A 107 18.49 15.47 3.27
C GLN A 107 17.54 14.56 4.07
N VAL A 108 18.07 13.94 5.09
CA VAL A 108 17.33 13.02 5.97
C VAL A 108 17.33 13.58 7.39
N ASN A 109 16.18 13.54 8.05
CA ASN A 109 15.99 14.03 9.42
C ASN A 109 16.50 15.46 9.64
N GLY A 110 16.50 16.28 8.60
CA GLY A 110 16.93 17.67 8.65
C GLY A 110 18.45 17.92 8.70
N THR A 111 19.28 16.90 8.86
CA THR A 111 20.72 17.09 9.09
C THR A 111 21.63 16.11 8.35
N GLU A 112 21.17 14.92 8.07
CA GLU A 112 21.95 13.87 7.40
C GLU A 112 21.83 14.02 5.88
N GLU A 113 22.92 13.93 5.15
CA GLU A 113 22.94 13.99 3.69
C GLU A 113 23.30 12.63 3.09
N ILE A 114 22.47 12.15 2.18
CA ILE A 114 22.68 10.89 1.45
C ILE A 114 22.86 11.18 -0.03
N LEU A 115 24.01 10.85 -0.55
CA LEU A 115 24.28 10.92 -2.00
C LEU A 115 23.38 9.96 -2.77
N ALA A 116 22.68 10.46 -3.78
CA ALA A 116 21.78 9.68 -4.60
C ALA A 116 21.91 10.06 -6.08
N GLY A 117 22.45 9.17 -6.89
CA GLY A 117 22.47 9.34 -8.35
C GLY A 117 21.06 9.27 -8.97
N VAL A 118 20.18 8.49 -8.37
CA VAL A 118 18.74 8.40 -8.72
C VAL A 118 17.95 8.19 -7.42
N ALA A 119 16.91 8.97 -7.23
CA ALA A 119 15.97 8.82 -6.13
C ALA A 119 14.59 8.42 -6.65
N VAL A 120 13.98 7.39 -6.05
CA VAL A 120 12.63 6.95 -6.36
C VAL A 120 11.72 7.21 -5.16
N PHE A 121 10.77 8.12 -5.32
CA PHE A 121 9.76 8.41 -4.30
C PHE A 121 8.56 7.48 -4.48
N ALA A 122 8.44 6.50 -3.59
CA ALA A 122 7.35 5.52 -3.55
C ALA A 122 6.58 5.62 -2.21
N ILE A 123 6.26 6.84 -1.81
CA ILE A 123 5.81 7.27 -0.48
C ILE A 123 4.30 7.09 -0.24
N GLY A 124 3.55 6.61 -1.23
CA GLY A 124 2.09 6.57 -1.15
C GLY A 124 1.44 7.96 -1.22
N HIS A 125 0.13 8.03 -0.98
CA HIS A 125 -0.64 9.27 -1.15
C HIS A 125 -0.73 10.13 0.11
N SER A 126 -0.33 9.62 1.26
CA SER A 126 -0.54 10.27 2.57
C SER A 126 0.66 11.08 3.07
N ALA A 127 1.82 10.99 2.40
CA ALA A 127 3.04 11.73 2.75
C ALA A 127 2.95 13.20 2.30
N ARG A 128 2.10 13.97 2.96
CA ARG A 128 1.80 15.38 2.59
C ARG A 128 3.00 16.28 2.71
N ASP A 129 3.80 16.12 3.77
CA ASP A 129 5.06 16.79 4.03
C ASP A 129 6.03 16.64 2.85
N THR A 130 6.18 15.42 2.35
CA THR A 130 7.03 15.15 1.17
C THR A 130 6.46 15.80 -0.10
N PHE A 131 5.14 15.76 -0.32
CA PHE A 131 4.53 16.45 -1.46
C PHE A 131 4.71 17.97 -1.37
N GLU A 132 4.60 18.56 -0.20
CA GLU A 132 4.87 19.98 0.02
C GLU A 132 6.34 20.31 -0.25
N MET A 133 7.27 19.47 0.20
CA MET A 133 8.70 19.60 -0.09
C MET A 133 8.96 19.54 -1.60
N LEU A 134 8.43 18.54 -2.31
CA LEU A 134 8.57 18.42 -3.76
C LEU A 134 7.98 19.65 -4.51
N ASN A 135 6.87 20.19 -4.02
CA ASN A 135 6.26 21.41 -4.58
C ASN A 135 7.13 22.65 -4.37
N ARG A 136 7.78 22.80 -3.23
CA ARG A 136 8.75 23.88 -2.98
C ARG A 136 9.90 23.85 -3.99
N HIS A 137 10.34 22.66 -4.39
CA HIS A 137 11.33 22.47 -5.44
C HIS A 137 10.79 22.58 -6.86
N GLN A 138 9.52 23.02 -7.02
CA GLN A 138 8.86 23.23 -8.32
C GLN A 138 8.86 21.98 -9.23
N LEU A 139 8.89 20.79 -8.65
CA LEU A 139 8.78 19.56 -9.41
C LEU A 139 7.38 19.45 -10.04
N PRO A 140 7.27 19.08 -11.32
CA PRO A 140 5.98 19.00 -12.01
C PRO A 140 5.06 17.97 -11.33
N MET A 141 3.97 18.45 -10.76
CA MET A 141 2.93 17.61 -10.15
C MET A 141 1.57 17.89 -10.77
N ARG A 142 0.72 16.89 -10.81
CA ARG A 142 -0.67 17.02 -11.26
C ARG A 142 -1.61 16.44 -10.22
N ALA A 143 -2.70 17.15 -9.98
CA ALA A 143 -3.79 16.62 -9.18
C ALA A 143 -4.34 15.33 -9.83
N LYS A 144 -4.65 14.35 -9.02
CA LYS A 144 -5.22 13.08 -9.44
C LYS A 144 -6.54 12.86 -8.72
N SER A 145 -7.56 12.44 -9.45
CA SER A 145 -8.82 12.02 -8.85
C SER A 145 -8.62 10.84 -7.90
N PHE A 146 -9.38 10.80 -6.84
CA PHE A 146 -9.35 9.73 -5.84
C PHE A 146 -10.79 9.35 -5.47
N ALA A 147 -10.95 8.16 -4.89
CA ALA A 147 -12.22 7.70 -4.37
C ALA A 147 -12.30 7.99 -2.87
N VAL A 148 -13.41 8.56 -2.44
CA VAL A 148 -13.74 8.76 -1.04
C VAL A 148 -15.10 8.15 -0.75
N GLY A 149 -15.30 7.64 0.46
CA GLY A 149 -16.58 7.05 0.84
C GLY A 149 -16.62 6.75 2.32
N VAL A 150 -17.74 6.18 2.73
CA VAL A 150 -17.97 5.75 4.10
C VAL A 150 -17.95 4.23 4.20
N ARG A 151 -17.58 3.71 5.36
CA ARG A 151 -17.78 2.30 5.67
C ARG A 151 -19.24 2.11 6.08
N VAL A 152 -19.91 1.15 5.45
CA VAL A 152 -21.24 0.72 5.81
C VAL A 152 -21.18 -0.71 6.33
N GLU A 153 -21.75 -0.96 7.48
CA GLU A 153 -21.88 -2.29 8.07
C GLU A 153 -23.34 -2.72 8.08
N HIS A 154 -23.61 -3.94 7.70
CA HIS A 154 -24.94 -4.52 7.66
C HIS A 154 -24.83 -6.05 7.72
N PRO A 155 -25.95 -6.77 8.04
CA PRO A 155 -25.97 -8.23 7.97
C PRO A 155 -25.71 -8.72 6.55
N GLN A 156 -24.85 -9.74 6.41
CA GLN A 156 -24.56 -10.36 5.11
C GLN A 156 -25.80 -10.91 4.42
N GLU A 157 -26.76 -11.40 5.18
CA GLU A 157 -28.02 -11.97 4.67
C GLU A 157 -28.82 -10.99 3.80
N LEU A 158 -28.77 -9.68 4.14
CA LEU A 158 -29.41 -8.63 3.34
C LEU A 158 -28.85 -8.59 1.91
N ILE A 159 -27.54 -8.73 1.75
CA ILE A 159 -26.88 -8.76 0.45
C ILE A 159 -27.11 -10.10 -0.25
N ASP A 160 -27.04 -11.22 0.47
CA ASP A 160 -27.31 -12.55 -0.09
C ASP A 160 -28.73 -12.61 -0.66
N GLN A 161 -29.72 -12.13 0.04
CA GLN A 161 -31.10 -12.05 -0.46
C GLN A 161 -31.24 -11.12 -1.67
N SER A 162 -30.58 -9.98 -1.65
CA SER A 162 -30.61 -9.03 -2.77
C SER A 162 -29.96 -9.59 -4.04
N GLN A 163 -28.87 -10.32 -3.91
CA GLN A 163 -28.08 -10.82 -5.05
C GLN A 163 -28.57 -12.21 -5.53
N TYR A 164 -28.96 -13.09 -4.62
CA TYR A 164 -29.37 -14.46 -4.94
C TYR A 164 -30.89 -14.66 -4.97
N GLY A 165 -31.66 -13.68 -4.50
CA GLY A 165 -33.13 -13.79 -4.34
C GLY A 165 -33.55 -14.77 -3.23
N ARG A 166 -32.62 -15.29 -2.44
CA ARG A 166 -32.82 -16.24 -1.33
C ARG A 166 -31.65 -16.24 -0.38
N SER A 167 -31.80 -16.81 0.79
CA SER A 167 -30.66 -17.12 1.67
C SER A 167 -29.69 -18.06 0.98
N ARG A 168 -28.40 -17.78 1.04
CA ARG A 168 -27.35 -18.47 0.26
C ARG A 168 -27.18 -19.97 0.57
N GLY A 169 -27.58 -20.44 1.76
CA GLY A 169 -27.29 -21.79 2.21
C GLY A 169 -25.78 -22.03 2.42
N LYS A 170 -25.35 -23.30 2.30
CA LYS A 170 -23.94 -23.70 2.45
C LYS A 170 -23.18 -23.77 1.12
N GLU A 171 -23.88 -23.74 0.02
CA GLU A 171 -23.31 -23.97 -1.32
C GLU A 171 -22.83 -22.71 -2.02
N LEU A 172 -23.37 -21.56 -1.66
CA LEU A 172 -23.03 -20.29 -2.28
C LEU A 172 -22.04 -19.49 -1.40
N PRO A 173 -21.07 -18.80 -1.99
CA PRO A 173 -20.22 -17.88 -1.26
C PRO A 173 -21.02 -16.68 -0.73
N ALA A 174 -20.47 -15.91 0.19
CA ALA A 174 -21.04 -14.63 0.60
C ALA A 174 -21.17 -13.70 -0.62
N ALA A 175 -22.38 -13.18 -0.85
CA ALA A 175 -22.61 -12.27 -1.98
C ALA A 175 -21.83 -10.97 -1.78
N ALA A 176 -21.21 -10.49 -2.86
CA ALA A 176 -20.48 -9.23 -2.88
C ALA A 176 -21.26 -8.17 -3.66
N TYR A 177 -21.05 -6.91 -3.31
CA TYR A 177 -21.59 -5.78 -4.05
C TYR A 177 -20.57 -4.66 -4.16
N LYS A 178 -20.80 -3.73 -5.04
CA LYS A 178 -20.02 -2.52 -5.19
C LYS A 178 -20.95 -1.35 -5.44
N LEU A 179 -20.82 -0.30 -4.64
CA LEU A 179 -21.49 0.97 -4.85
C LEU A 179 -20.44 2.03 -5.19
N THR A 180 -20.59 2.67 -6.31
CA THR A 180 -19.71 3.78 -6.74
C THR A 180 -20.52 4.76 -7.56
N GLU A 181 -20.27 6.05 -7.32
CA GLU A 181 -20.79 7.19 -8.07
C GLU A 181 -19.62 8.01 -8.58
N ASN A 182 -19.69 8.52 -9.77
CA ASN A 182 -18.71 9.46 -10.31
C ASN A 182 -19.31 10.87 -10.18
N LEU A 183 -18.61 11.75 -9.51
CA LEU A 183 -18.97 13.16 -9.32
C LEU A 183 -18.29 14.03 -10.38
#